data_0d01b675156633072abde4cc2371ce53
#
_entry.id   0d01b675156633072abde4cc2371ce53
#
_cell.length_a   1.000
_cell.length_b   1.000
_cell.length_c   1.000
_cell.angle_alpha   90.00
_cell.angle_beta   90.00
_cell.angle_gamma   90.00
#
_symmetry.space_group_name_H-M   'P 1'
#
loop_
_entity.id
_entity.type
_entity.pdbx_description
1 polymer ?
#
loop_
_entity_poly.entity_id
_entity_poly.type
_entity_poly.pdbx_seq_one_letter_code
_entity_poly.pdbx_strand_id
1 'polypeptide(L)'
;VADTTNKLSIYLIKTGIEDAKVIKEGVLSSEIDGIGTFFGADSHAVAPSWFRKFFGAATPSPFQLLSASAKGVLLLKRTFAGQERLFAIVFGTGRFLLNDGVVEERFGLKIVLNTMVEDSFRSFDRTTLGSAPKQSREQTSRESAVGGFGIDIEQDLVRSVTARSKDKRFGKMITGRDSLTVSAKFDAQDIGDLLDLMVTQYDSKSYQTDYDWIDQIADVRDPTRRTALIDDLLLRLNGGNFENIWMAAPDIIDWVDIKEFKYGAGKKAPHTADLDIEEFVVSMGGDEIDLDALRAKIIVAISSKDDSVADQWNAYRCIYAETSIDGRVYILNDGRWYEIAKTFADQVEADYAAIPNADLELPNYEHDGEGEYNEAAVAATAGACCMDRKLIQHGGGKSKIEFCDILTADGKLVHVKRKSGSSQLSHLFAQGAVAGELFVGDAQFREKLNEKLPEAHKLADASVQPDPKQYEVVFAVVGGNGNVGLPFFSKVTLRNARRRLMSYGYKVSKLFVAANEPVNEGEDG
;
A
#
# COMPACT_ATOMS: atom_id res chain seq x y z
N VAL A 1 26.19 8.09 -37.71
CA VAL A 1 25.46 7.53 -36.57
C VAL A 1 24.09 8.17 -36.55
N ALA A 2 23.02 7.40 -36.55
CA ALA A 2 21.68 7.94 -36.54
C ALA A 2 21.49 8.75 -35.25
N ASP A 3 20.84 9.91 -35.36
CA ASP A 3 20.54 10.85 -34.31
C ASP A 3 19.46 10.24 -33.34
N THR A 4 19.83 9.16 -32.65
CA THR A 4 18.90 8.35 -31.85
C THR A 4 18.95 8.79 -30.37
N THR A 5 17.79 9.03 -29.83
CA THR A 5 17.60 9.27 -28.39
C THR A 5 17.74 7.97 -27.62
N ASN A 6 18.60 7.93 -26.62
CA ASN A 6 18.75 6.79 -25.73
C ASN A 6 17.81 6.94 -24.52
N LYS A 7 17.09 5.86 -24.18
CA LYS A 7 16.31 5.77 -22.95
C LYS A 7 17.12 4.99 -21.94
N LEU A 8 17.52 5.64 -20.85
CA LEU A 8 18.32 5.03 -19.78
C LEU A 8 17.58 5.06 -18.46
N SER A 9 17.75 3.98 -17.69
CA SER A 9 17.35 3.92 -16.28
C SER A 9 18.61 3.86 -15.41
N ILE A 10 18.83 4.89 -14.60
CA ILE A 10 20.06 5.12 -13.85
C ILE A 10 19.74 5.05 -12.37
N TYR A 11 20.46 4.21 -11.66
CA TYR A 11 20.40 4.05 -10.20
C TYR A 11 21.66 4.61 -9.56
N LEU A 12 21.53 5.18 -8.38
CA LEU A 12 22.64 5.49 -7.51
C LEU A 12 22.81 4.34 -6.51
N ILE A 13 24.02 3.85 -6.35
CA ILE A 13 24.33 2.79 -5.37
C ILE A 13 24.59 3.43 -4.01
N LYS A 14 24.11 2.80 -2.94
CA LYS A 14 24.33 3.26 -1.56
C LYS A 14 25.81 3.34 -1.23
N THR A 15 26.18 4.39 -0.52
CA THR A 15 27.56 4.58 -0.05
C THR A 15 27.98 3.41 0.86
N GLY A 16 29.22 2.92 0.67
CA GLY A 16 29.79 1.82 1.48
C GLY A 16 29.44 0.42 0.96
N ILE A 17 28.69 0.29 -0.13
CA ILE A 17 28.50 -1.00 -0.81
C ILE A 17 29.72 -1.27 -1.70
N GLU A 18 30.36 -2.43 -1.49
CA GLU A 18 31.45 -2.91 -2.34
C GLU A 18 30.93 -3.28 -3.74
N ASP A 19 31.68 -2.95 -4.79
CA ASP A 19 31.28 -3.20 -6.18
C ASP A 19 30.87 -4.67 -6.42
N ALA A 20 31.60 -5.61 -5.82
CA ALA A 20 31.32 -7.04 -5.92
C ALA A 20 29.95 -7.46 -5.35
N LYS A 21 29.38 -6.64 -4.45
CA LYS A 21 28.07 -6.89 -3.83
C LYS A 21 26.90 -6.22 -4.55
N VAL A 22 27.18 -5.43 -5.59
CA VAL A 22 26.13 -4.74 -6.34
C VAL A 22 25.40 -5.68 -7.29
N ILE A 23 26.13 -6.58 -7.92
CA ILE A 23 25.62 -7.52 -8.93
C ILE A 23 25.51 -8.92 -8.31
N LYS A 24 24.51 -9.67 -8.72
CA LYS A 24 24.31 -11.07 -8.34
C LYS A 24 25.50 -11.94 -8.81
N GLU A 25 25.80 -12.96 -8.03
CA GLU A 25 26.88 -13.90 -8.36
C GLU A 25 26.63 -14.62 -9.70
N GLY A 26 27.73 -14.95 -10.38
CA GLY A 26 27.70 -15.72 -11.64
C GLY A 26 27.31 -14.92 -12.88
N VAL A 27 27.15 -13.60 -12.80
CA VAL A 27 26.92 -12.75 -13.97
C VAL A 27 28.23 -12.46 -14.68
N LEU A 28 28.27 -12.63 -16.00
CA LEU A 28 29.43 -12.31 -16.83
C LEU A 28 29.70 -10.81 -16.81
N SER A 29 30.98 -10.45 -16.81
CA SER A 29 31.41 -9.05 -16.83
C SER A 29 32.52 -8.80 -17.85
N SER A 30 32.56 -7.57 -18.35
CA SER A 30 33.61 -7.05 -19.22
C SER A 30 33.91 -5.61 -18.85
N GLU A 31 35.16 -5.28 -18.69
CA GLU A 31 35.59 -3.89 -18.49
C GLU A 31 35.56 -3.12 -19.82
N ILE A 32 35.06 -1.91 -19.78
CA ILE A 32 35.05 -0.98 -20.91
C ILE A 32 35.96 0.17 -20.55
N ASP A 33 37.12 0.22 -21.23
CA ASP A 33 38.18 1.17 -20.95
C ASP A 33 37.68 2.62 -20.92
N GLY A 34 38.02 3.34 -19.86
CA GLY A 34 37.62 4.75 -19.64
C GLY A 34 36.13 4.98 -19.32
N ILE A 35 35.31 3.92 -19.19
CA ILE A 35 33.87 4.05 -18.92
C ILE A 35 33.49 3.32 -17.61
N GLY A 36 33.73 2.00 -17.53
CA GLY A 36 33.35 1.21 -16.35
C GLY A 36 33.16 -0.26 -16.67
N THR A 37 32.54 -1.03 -15.77
CA THR A 37 32.38 -2.47 -15.92
C THR A 37 30.94 -2.80 -16.38
N PHE A 38 30.83 -3.44 -17.51
CA PHE A 38 29.54 -3.93 -18.02
C PHE A 38 29.30 -5.37 -17.54
N PHE A 39 28.12 -5.61 -17.04
CA PHE A 39 27.62 -6.93 -16.62
C PHE A 39 26.44 -7.31 -17.52
N GLY A 40 26.45 -8.55 -18.00
CA GLY A 40 25.41 -9.04 -18.89
C GLY A 40 25.11 -10.50 -18.68
N ALA A 41 23.94 -10.92 -19.07
CA ALA A 41 23.56 -12.32 -19.16
C ALA A 41 23.12 -12.62 -20.59
N ASP A 42 23.66 -13.71 -21.15
CA ASP A 42 23.25 -14.19 -22.45
C ASP A 42 21.76 -14.51 -22.46
N SER A 43 21.08 -14.04 -23.49
CA SER A 43 19.67 -14.33 -23.70
C SER A 43 19.52 -15.36 -24.82
N HIS A 44 18.88 -16.49 -24.50
CA HIS A 44 18.50 -17.46 -25.53
C HIS A 44 17.10 -17.12 -26.02
N ALA A 45 16.98 -17.04 -27.35
CA ALA A 45 15.68 -16.86 -27.98
C ALA A 45 14.87 -18.15 -27.84
N VAL A 46 13.67 -18.02 -27.27
CA VAL A 46 12.74 -19.14 -27.04
C VAL A 46 11.39 -18.84 -27.69
N ALA A 47 10.70 -19.88 -28.13
CA ALA A 47 9.34 -19.70 -28.63
C ALA A 47 8.43 -19.23 -27.46
N PRO A 48 7.59 -18.20 -27.68
CA PRO A 48 6.65 -17.74 -26.66
C PRO A 48 5.79 -18.88 -26.11
N SER A 49 5.59 -18.93 -24.81
CA SER A 49 4.85 -20.03 -24.17
C SER A 49 3.44 -20.18 -24.74
N TRP A 50 2.74 -19.06 -24.99
CA TRP A 50 1.40 -19.04 -25.58
C TRP A 50 1.36 -19.71 -26.95
N PHE A 51 2.42 -19.59 -27.76
CA PHE A 51 2.45 -20.17 -29.14
C PHE A 51 2.38 -21.70 -29.07
N ARG A 52 3.17 -22.33 -28.19
CA ARG A 52 3.13 -23.79 -28.01
C ARG A 52 1.90 -24.27 -27.25
N LYS A 53 1.48 -23.56 -26.19
CA LYS A 53 0.40 -23.98 -25.33
C LYS A 53 -0.97 -23.84 -26.00
N PHE A 54 -1.20 -22.74 -26.72
CA PHE A 54 -2.48 -22.53 -27.42
C PHE A 54 -2.66 -23.44 -28.64
N PHE A 55 -1.62 -23.58 -29.47
CA PHE A 55 -1.73 -24.36 -30.69
C PHE A 55 -1.41 -25.86 -30.50
N GLY A 56 -0.63 -26.24 -29.48
CA GLY A 56 -0.26 -27.64 -29.23
C GLY A 56 0.29 -28.34 -30.49
N ALA A 57 -0.30 -29.46 -30.85
CA ALA A 57 0.06 -30.22 -32.06
C ALA A 57 -0.32 -29.52 -33.36
N ALA A 58 -1.23 -28.54 -33.33
CA ALA A 58 -1.67 -27.75 -34.47
C ALA A 58 -0.81 -26.48 -34.67
N THR A 59 0.41 -26.45 -34.14
CA THR A 59 1.32 -25.31 -34.27
C THR A 59 1.46 -24.85 -35.72
N PRO A 60 1.14 -23.58 -36.06
CA PRO A 60 1.17 -23.09 -37.41
C PRO A 60 2.57 -23.17 -38.03
N SER A 61 2.69 -23.75 -39.22
CA SER A 61 3.91 -23.78 -39.99
C SER A 61 3.73 -22.84 -41.18
N PRO A 62 4.74 -22.07 -41.61
CA PRO A 62 6.17 -22.16 -41.31
C PRO A 62 6.66 -21.18 -40.18
N PHE A 63 5.80 -20.65 -39.34
CA PHE A 63 6.18 -19.62 -38.38
C PHE A 63 7.17 -20.12 -37.33
N GLN A 64 8.30 -19.41 -37.17
CA GLN A 64 9.26 -19.57 -36.10
C GLN A 64 9.28 -18.31 -35.25
N LEU A 65 8.29 -18.21 -34.34
CA LEU A 65 8.21 -17.07 -33.45
C LEU A 65 9.18 -17.26 -32.27
N LEU A 66 10.11 -16.33 -32.14
CA LEU A 66 11.11 -16.33 -31.08
C LEU A 66 11.03 -15.03 -30.29
N SER A 67 11.18 -15.11 -28.98
CA SER A 67 11.29 -13.99 -28.06
C SER A 67 12.58 -14.12 -27.29
N ALA A 68 13.31 -13.02 -27.15
CA ALA A 68 14.50 -12.92 -26.31
C ALA A 68 14.45 -11.66 -25.47
N SER A 69 14.99 -11.73 -24.24
CA SER A 69 15.10 -10.60 -23.34
C SER A 69 16.56 -10.40 -22.96
N ALA A 70 17.12 -9.25 -23.32
CA ALA A 70 18.48 -8.88 -22.95
C ALA A 70 18.52 -8.27 -21.54
N LYS A 71 19.59 -8.57 -20.80
CA LYS A 71 19.86 -8.03 -19.46
C LYS A 71 21.27 -7.44 -19.45
N GLY A 72 21.39 -6.17 -19.10
CA GLY A 72 22.67 -5.52 -18.99
C GLY A 72 22.69 -4.48 -17.88
N VAL A 73 23.83 -4.33 -17.21
CA VAL A 73 24.09 -3.29 -16.22
C VAL A 73 25.49 -2.75 -16.47
N LEU A 74 25.63 -1.46 -16.63
CA LEU A 74 26.92 -0.79 -16.62
C LEU A 74 27.13 -0.16 -15.25
N LEU A 75 28.13 -0.63 -14.52
CA LEU A 75 28.60 0.02 -13.30
C LEU A 75 29.70 1.03 -13.65
N LEU A 76 29.52 2.25 -13.14
CA LEU A 76 30.51 3.26 -13.36
C LEU A 76 30.70 4.12 -12.10
N LYS A 77 31.97 4.45 -11.81
CA LYS A 77 32.36 5.31 -10.70
C LYS A 77 32.54 6.74 -11.14
N ARG A 78 32.11 7.65 -10.28
CA ARG A 78 32.27 9.08 -10.49
C ARG A 78 32.66 9.76 -9.18
N THR A 79 33.70 10.60 -9.23
CA THR A 79 34.07 11.42 -8.08
C THR A 79 33.33 12.75 -8.16
N PHE A 80 32.46 13.02 -7.18
CA PHE A 80 31.72 14.25 -7.04
C PHE A 80 32.04 14.89 -5.69
N ALA A 81 32.46 16.16 -5.69
CA ALA A 81 32.85 16.89 -4.49
C ALA A 81 33.81 16.13 -3.56
N GLY A 82 34.76 15.37 -4.12
CA GLY A 82 35.74 14.56 -3.39
C GLY A 82 35.20 13.22 -2.84
N GLN A 83 33.96 12.87 -3.13
CA GLN A 83 33.37 11.58 -2.76
C GLN A 83 33.17 10.70 -3.98
N GLU A 84 33.58 9.45 -3.90
CA GLU A 84 33.29 8.46 -4.94
C GLU A 84 31.84 8.01 -4.83
N ARG A 85 31.15 8.06 -5.97
CA ARG A 85 29.75 7.62 -6.13
C ARG A 85 29.71 6.54 -7.21
N LEU A 86 28.97 5.47 -6.95
CA LEU A 86 28.80 4.36 -7.87
C LEU A 86 27.41 4.40 -8.48
N PHE A 87 27.31 4.31 -9.80
CA PHE A 87 26.07 4.29 -10.55
C PHE A 87 25.88 2.97 -11.27
N ALA A 88 24.63 2.53 -11.38
CA ALA A 88 24.22 1.42 -12.22
C ALA A 88 23.27 1.91 -13.32
N ILE A 89 23.72 1.82 -14.57
CA ILE A 89 22.89 2.10 -15.75
C ILE A 89 22.34 0.79 -16.25
N VAL A 90 21.03 0.67 -16.28
CA VAL A 90 20.33 -0.59 -16.56
C VAL A 90 19.75 -0.60 -17.95
N PHE A 91 19.99 -1.69 -18.68
CA PHE A 91 19.52 -1.95 -20.03
C PHE A 91 18.60 -3.18 -20.05
N GLY A 92 17.50 -3.10 -20.78
CA GLY A 92 16.51 -4.17 -20.87
C GLY A 92 15.97 -4.57 -19.50
N THR A 93 16.05 -5.85 -19.18
CA THR A 93 15.64 -6.40 -17.87
C THR A 93 16.80 -6.51 -16.87
N GLY A 94 17.88 -5.72 -17.06
CA GLY A 94 19.10 -5.75 -16.22
C GLY A 94 18.89 -5.42 -14.74
N ARG A 95 17.75 -4.78 -14.35
CA ARG A 95 17.43 -4.56 -12.93
C ARG A 95 17.48 -5.85 -12.12
N PHE A 96 17.13 -6.98 -12.71
CA PHE A 96 17.18 -8.28 -12.05
C PHE A 96 18.59 -8.83 -11.79
N LEU A 97 19.62 -8.20 -12.35
CA LEU A 97 21.02 -8.52 -12.07
C LEU A 97 21.54 -7.82 -10.81
N LEU A 98 20.88 -6.74 -10.34
CA LEU A 98 21.26 -6.06 -9.12
C LEU A 98 20.79 -6.85 -7.90
N ASN A 99 21.61 -6.84 -6.85
CA ASN A 99 21.21 -7.35 -5.54
C ASN A 99 20.15 -6.45 -4.91
N ASP A 100 19.37 -7.00 -3.98
CA ASP A 100 18.38 -6.23 -3.25
C ASP A 100 19.04 -5.31 -2.22
N GLY A 101 18.44 -4.13 -2.01
CA GLY A 101 18.88 -3.18 -1.00
C GLY A 101 20.13 -2.37 -1.33
N VAL A 102 20.78 -2.56 -2.49
CA VAL A 102 22.03 -1.87 -2.86
C VAL A 102 21.83 -0.47 -3.44
N VAL A 103 20.63 -0.12 -3.93
CA VAL A 103 20.34 1.16 -4.56
C VAL A 103 19.84 2.20 -3.55
N GLU A 104 20.15 3.48 -3.79
CA GLU A 104 19.54 4.60 -3.06
C GLU A 104 18.06 4.71 -3.39
N GLU A 105 17.26 4.73 -2.34
CA GLU A 105 15.81 4.83 -2.45
C GLU A 105 15.38 6.26 -2.81
N ARG A 106 14.34 6.37 -3.64
CA ARG A 106 13.79 7.65 -4.11
C ARG A 106 14.81 8.56 -4.81
N PHE A 107 15.94 8.01 -5.27
CA PHE A 107 16.96 8.78 -5.99
C PHE A 107 16.35 9.56 -7.15
N GLY A 108 15.72 8.86 -8.08
CA GLY A 108 15.11 9.49 -9.25
C GLY A 108 13.88 10.34 -8.89
N LEU A 109 13.10 9.94 -7.88
CA LEU A 109 11.92 10.70 -7.42
C LEU A 109 12.33 12.11 -6.99
N LYS A 110 13.34 12.24 -6.13
CA LYS A 110 13.84 13.54 -5.65
C LYS A 110 14.37 14.41 -6.78
N ILE A 111 15.09 13.81 -7.73
CA ILE A 111 15.60 14.53 -8.91
C ILE A 111 14.43 15.08 -9.75
N VAL A 112 13.40 14.28 -10.00
CA VAL A 112 12.23 14.77 -10.74
C VAL A 112 11.60 15.97 -10.06
N LEU A 113 11.32 15.88 -8.75
CA LEU A 113 10.68 16.95 -7.99
C LEU A 113 11.51 18.24 -7.96
N ASN A 114 12.85 18.13 -7.93
CA ASN A 114 13.76 19.28 -7.94
C ASN A 114 13.90 19.92 -9.34
N THR A 115 13.64 19.14 -10.41
CA THR A 115 13.97 19.59 -11.78
C THR A 115 12.76 19.71 -12.70
N MET A 116 11.57 19.35 -12.25
CA MET A 116 10.38 19.43 -13.08
C MET A 116 9.86 20.85 -13.24
N VAL A 117 9.14 21.09 -14.32
CA VAL A 117 8.30 22.27 -14.50
C VAL A 117 7.11 22.15 -13.55
N GLU A 118 6.77 23.24 -12.88
CA GLU A 118 5.61 23.31 -11.99
C GLU A 118 4.34 22.83 -12.71
N ASP A 119 3.49 22.09 -12.00
CA ASP A 119 2.23 21.55 -12.50
C ASP A 119 2.31 20.73 -13.80
N SER A 120 3.46 20.11 -14.05
CA SER A 120 3.70 19.33 -15.28
C SER A 120 3.67 17.82 -15.08
N PHE A 121 2.99 17.35 -14.04
CA PHE A 121 2.85 15.92 -13.78
C PHE A 121 2.06 15.20 -14.87
N ARG A 122 2.47 13.99 -15.20
CA ARG A 122 1.83 13.10 -16.17
C ARG A 122 1.36 11.80 -15.57
N SER A 123 2.10 11.28 -14.60
CA SER A 123 1.70 10.06 -13.89
C SER A 123 2.27 9.99 -12.49
N PHE A 124 1.53 9.30 -11.64
CA PHE A 124 1.95 8.88 -10.31
C PHE A 124 1.73 7.37 -10.15
N ASP A 125 2.75 6.67 -9.62
CA ASP A 125 2.58 5.36 -9.02
C ASP A 125 2.62 5.56 -7.50
N ARG A 126 1.62 5.09 -6.79
CA ARG A 126 1.54 5.22 -5.34
C ARG A 126 1.04 3.94 -4.68
N THR A 127 1.40 3.78 -3.42
CA THR A 127 0.79 2.80 -2.52
C THR A 127 0.07 3.58 -1.42
N THR A 128 -1.26 3.47 -1.36
CA THR A 128 -2.00 3.98 -0.21
C THR A 128 -1.76 3.05 0.96
N LEU A 129 -1.08 3.55 1.99
CA LEU A 129 -0.80 2.80 3.20
C LEU A 129 -2.05 2.83 4.08
N GLY A 130 -2.37 1.70 4.62
CA GLY A 130 -3.56 1.53 5.45
C GLY A 130 -3.77 0.06 5.69
N SER A 131 -4.88 -0.27 6.29
CA SER A 131 -5.26 -1.62 6.62
C SER A 131 -5.50 -2.54 5.42
N ALA A 132 -5.78 -1.98 4.25
CA ALA A 132 -5.84 -2.67 2.97
C ALA A 132 -5.04 -1.84 1.96
N PRO A 133 -3.72 -2.07 1.84
CA PRO A 133 -2.88 -1.30 0.95
C PRO A 133 -3.39 -1.36 -0.49
N LYS A 134 -3.45 -0.20 -1.13
CA LYS A 134 -3.88 -0.10 -2.53
C LYS A 134 -2.71 0.42 -3.36
N GLN A 135 -2.40 -0.28 -4.42
CA GLN A 135 -1.44 0.18 -5.40
C GLN A 135 -2.20 0.82 -6.56
N SER A 136 -1.81 2.03 -6.92
CA SER A 136 -2.46 2.79 -7.98
C SER A 136 -1.43 3.37 -8.93
N ARG A 137 -1.73 3.29 -10.23
CA ARG A 137 -1.03 4.04 -11.27
C ARG A 137 -2.04 4.93 -11.95
N GLU A 138 -1.83 6.23 -11.84
CA GLU A 138 -2.68 7.23 -12.48
C GLU A 138 -1.90 7.99 -13.54
N GLN A 139 -2.56 8.27 -14.66
CA GLN A 139 -2.01 9.03 -15.78
C GLN A 139 -3.02 10.06 -16.25
N THR A 140 -2.52 11.24 -16.59
CA THR A 140 -3.31 12.30 -17.20
C THR A 140 -2.96 12.48 -18.67
N SER A 141 -3.96 12.77 -19.48
CA SER A 141 -3.78 13.05 -20.91
C SER A 141 -3.06 14.38 -21.16
N ARG A 142 -3.10 15.30 -20.17
CA ARG A 142 -2.41 16.60 -20.19
C ARG A 142 -1.59 16.75 -18.90
N GLU A 143 -0.69 17.73 -18.90
CA GLU A 143 0.04 18.12 -17.68
C GLU A 143 -0.95 18.61 -16.62
N SER A 144 -0.74 18.25 -15.38
CA SER A 144 -1.62 18.57 -14.25
C SER A 144 -0.82 18.81 -12.98
N ALA A 145 -1.39 19.61 -12.08
CA ALA A 145 -0.92 19.74 -10.70
C ALA A 145 -1.20 18.46 -9.89
N VAL A 146 -0.56 18.33 -8.72
CA VAL A 146 -0.75 17.19 -7.78
C VAL A 146 -2.22 16.94 -7.46
N GLY A 147 -3.01 18.02 -7.26
CA GLY A 147 -4.43 17.90 -6.94
C GLY A 147 -5.27 17.19 -8.00
N GLY A 148 -4.81 17.17 -9.27
CA GLY A 148 -5.48 16.44 -10.35
C GLY A 148 -5.34 14.92 -10.29
N PHE A 149 -4.51 14.40 -9.36
CA PHE A 149 -4.28 12.95 -9.16
C PHE A 149 -4.95 12.39 -7.89
N GLY A 150 -5.72 13.20 -7.17
CA GLY A 150 -6.40 12.72 -5.97
C GLY A 150 -5.49 12.08 -4.93
N ILE A 151 -4.26 12.61 -4.79
CA ILE A 151 -3.27 12.08 -3.85
C ILE A 151 -3.72 12.41 -2.43
N ASP A 152 -3.79 11.40 -1.58
CA ASP A 152 -3.95 11.57 -0.14
C ASP A 152 -2.55 11.69 0.49
N ILE A 153 -2.15 12.93 0.80
CA ILE A 153 -0.83 13.22 1.38
C ILE A 153 -0.58 12.57 2.75
N GLU A 154 -1.62 12.08 3.39
CA GLU A 154 -1.56 11.46 4.71
C GLU A 154 -1.40 9.94 4.66
N GLN A 155 -1.73 9.31 3.52
CA GLN A 155 -1.70 7.85 3.38
C GLN A 155 -0.92 7.36 2.16
N ASP A 156 -0.68 8.23 1.17
CA ASP A 156 -0.07 7.79 -0.08
C ASP A 156 1.46 7.86 -0.04
N LEU A 157 2.08 6.69 -0.09
CA LEU A 157 3.50 6.55 -0.36
C LEU A 157 3.74 6.64 -1.87
N VAL A 158 4.27 7.77 -2.33
CA VAL A 158 4.59 7.95 -3.75
C VAL A 158 5.81 7.11 -4.12
N ARG A 159 5.63 6.23 -5.10
CA ARG A 159 6.65 5.30 -5.62
C ARG A 159 7.31 5.82 -6.88
N SER A 160 6.56 6.53 -7.72
CA SER A 160 7.04 7.00 -9.03
C SER A 160 6.30 8.25 -9.45
N VAL A 161 7.04 9.15 -10.09
CA VAL A 161 6.49 10.36 -10.71
C VAL A 161 7.05 10.52 -12.11
N THR A 162 6.19 10.87 -13.06
CA THR A 162 6.61 11.32 -14.39
C THR A 162 6.19 12.76 -14.60
N ALA A 163 7.13 13.63 -14.97
CA ALA A 163 6.89 15.04 -15.20
C ALA A 163 7.78 15.60 -16.32
N ARG A 164 7.48 16.82 -16.77
CA ARG A 164 8.31 17.54 -17.74
C ARG A 164 9.51 18.17 -17.05
N SER A 165 10.71 17.94 -17.57
CA SER A 165 11.95 18.51 -17.05
C SER A 165 12.12 19.98 -17.46
N LYS A 166 12.64 20.80 -16.53
CA LYS A 166 13.17 22.15 -16.82
C LYS A 166 14.53 22.08 -17.52
N ASP A 167 15.31 21.02 -17.25
CA ASP A 167 16.66 20.87 -17.77
C ASP A 167 16.65 19.93 -18.99
N LYS A 168 17.02 20.48 -20.13
CA LYS A 168 17.04 19.76 -21.43
C LYS A 168 18.01 18.58 -21.47
N ARG A 169 19.03 18.56 -20.57
CA ARG A 169 19.99 17.46 -20.45
C ARG A 169 19.30 16.15 -20.02
N PHE A 170 18.23 16.23 -19.25
CA PHE A 170 17.42 15.08 -18.88
C PHE A 170 16.43 14.65 -19.97
N GLY A 171 16.28 15.43 -21.03
CA GLY A 171 15.25 15.28 -22.03
C GLY A 171 13.95 16.01 -21.68
N LYS A 172 12.87 15.72 -22.42
CA LYS A 172 11.60 16.41 -22.26
C LYS A 172 10.80 15.91 -21.07
N MET A 173 10.73 14.58 -20.95
CA MET A 173 9.99 13.89 -19.89
C MET A 173 10.94 13.01 -19.10
N ILE A 174 10.81 13.04 -17.80
CA ILE A 174 11.61 12.25 -16.86
C ILE A 174 10.69 11.47 -15.92
N THR A 175 11.11 10.26 -15.56
CA THR A 175 10.41 9.44 -14.60
C THR A 175 11.34 9.10 -13.45
N GLY A 176 10.93 9.45 -12.25
CA GLY A 176 11.68 9.21 -11.02
C GLY A 176 11.04 8.15 -10.15
N ARG A 177 11.87 7.21 -9.74
CA ARG A 177 11.64 6.14 -8.76
C ARG A 177 12.88 6.04 -7.88
N ASP A 178 13.26 4.82 -7.46
CA ASP A 178 14.64 4.56 -6.99
C ASP A 178 15.66 4.76 -8.13
N SER A 179 15.23 4.70 -9.39
CA SER A 179 16.00 5.11 -10.55
C SER A 179 15.47 6.39 -11.17
N LEU A 180 16.33 7.13 -11.87
CA LEU A 180 15.91 8.15 -12.80
C LEU A 180 15.89 7.57 -14.23
N THR A 181 14.75 7.65 -14.88
CA THR A 181 14.63 7.31 -16.31
C THR A 181 14.62 8.59 -17.13
N VAL A 182 15.57 8.70 -18.03
CA VAL A 182 15.76 9.84 -18.94
C VAL A 182 15.73 9.39 -20.38
N SER A 183 15.34 10.29 -21.29
CA SER A 183 15.39 10.06 -22.75
C SER A 183 16.05 11.25 -23.39
N ALA A 184 17.34 11.13 -23.71
CA ALA A 184 18.15 12.20 -24.25
C ALA A 184 19.21 11.66 -25.22
N LYS A 185 19.89 12.57 -25.91
CA LYS A 185 20.98 12.28 -26.83
C LYS A 185 22.29 12.32 -26.06
N PHE A 186 22.80 11.17 -25.70
CA PHE A 186 24.15 11.00 -25.14
C PHE A 186 24.67 9.60 -25.45
N ASP A 187 25.95 9.48 -25.46
CA ASP A 187 26.67 8.21 -25.52
C ASP A 187 27.36 7.90 -24.19
N ALA A 188 28.07 6.77 -24.15
CA ALA A 188 28.71 6.33 -22.93
C ALA A 188 29.88 7.22 -22.46
N GLN A 189 30.46 8.02 -23.36
CA GLN A 189 31.60 8.91 -23.01
C GLN A 189 31.11 10.21 -22.40
N ASP A 190 29.92 10.69 -22.80
CA ASP A 190 29.37 11.99 -22.38
C ASP A 190 28.49 11.92 -21.13
N ILE A 191 28.28 10.72 -20.58
CA ILE A 191 27.33 10.51 -19.48
C ILE A 191 27.78 11.13 -18.14
N GLY A 192 29.07 11.42 -17.99
CA GLY A 192 29.64 11.93 -16.74
C GLY A 192 28.98 13.20 -16.22
N ASP A 193 28.81 14.21 -17.08
CA ASP A 193 28.19 15.49 -16.72
C ASP A 193 26.71 15.31 -16.33
N LEU A 194 26.02 14.34 -16.93
CA LEU A 194 24.66 14.01 -16.58
C LEU A 194 24.58 13.42 -15.17
N LEU A 195 25.52 12.55 -14.80
CA LEU A 195 25.58 11.95 -13.47
C LEU A 195 25.93 12.99 -12.39
N ASP A 196 26.83 13.91 -12.67
CA ASP A 196 27.18 15.01 -11.76
C ASP A 196 25.95 15.93 -11.52
N LEU A 197 25.19 16.20 -12.57
CA LEU A 197 23.92 16.91 -12.44
C LEU A 197 22.91 16.13 -11.60
N MET A 198 22.80 14.82 -11.80
CA MET A 198 21.89 13.97 -11.01
C MET A 198 22.22 14.01 -9.51
N VAL A 199 23.49 13.94 -9.13
CA VAL A 199 23.90 14.04 -7.72
C VAL A 199 23.55 15.41 -7.16
N THR A 200 23.87 16.48 -7.90
CA THR A 200 23.55 17.86 -7.50
C THR A 200 22.04 18.01 -7.22
N GLN A 201 21.19 17.47 -8.09
CA GLN A 201 19.75 17.56 -7.92
C GLN A 201 19.23 16.62 -6.81
N TYR A 202 19.83 15.45 -6.62
CA TYR A 202 19.47 14.52 -5.54
C TYR A 202 19.76 15.10 -4.16
N ASP A 203 20.91 15.77 -4.00
CA ASP A 203 21.34 16.38 -2.74
C ASP A 203 20.57 17.69 -2.43
N SER A 204 19.93 18.28 -3.42
CA SER A 204 19.07 19.45 -3.25
C SER A 204 17.82 19.11 -2.43
N LYS A 205 17.42 20.05 -1.58
CA LYS A 205 16.18 19.98 -0.79
C LYS A 205 15.09 20.93 -1.27
N SER A 206 15.26 21.52 -2.45
CA SER A 206 14.33 22.55 -2.96
C SER A 206 12.91 22.02 -3.15
N TYR A 207 12.73 20.72 -3.45
CA TYR A 207 11.41 20.09 -3.54
C TYR A 207 10.60 20.19 -2.23
N GLN A 208 11.26 20.34 -1.08
CA GLN A 208 10.57 20.41 0.22
C GLN A 208 9.75 21.71 0.40
N THR A 209 9.94 22.71 -0.46
CA THR A 209 9.12 23.92 -0.43
C THR A 209 7.67 23.63 -0.81
N ASP A 210 7.45 22.75 -1.79
CA ASP A 210 6.13 22.50 -2.38
C ASP A 210 5.65 21.05 -2.18
N TYR A 211 6.58 20.13 -1.85
CA TYR A 211 6.35 18.67 -1.77
C TYR A 211 6.93 18.04 -0.51
N ASP A 212 6.98 18.78 0.63
CA ASP A 212 7.51 18.31 1.92
C ASP A 212 6.73 17.09 2.45
N TRP A 213 5.45 17.00 2.13
CA TRP A 213 4.58 15.89 2.49
C TRP A 213 5.10 14.52 2.00
N ILE A 214 5.92 14.48 0.94
CA ILE A 214 6.55 13.24 0.46
C ILE A 214 7.47 12.64 1.52
N ASP A 215 8.07 13.45 2.38
CA ASP A 215 8.95 13.01 3.45
C ASP A 215 8.22 12.66 4.75
N GLN A 216 6.90 12.82 4.82
CA GLN A 216 6.10 12.41 5.99
C GLN A 216 6.18 10.91 6.25
N ILE A 217 6.44 10.13 5.20
CA ILE A 217 6.70 8.70 5.27
C ILE A 217 8.10 8.47 4.69
N ALA A 218 9.09 8.28 5.55
CA ALA A 218 10.50 8.19 5.18
C ALA A 218 11.09 6.80 5.45
N ASP A 219 12.06 6.37 4.62
CA ASP A 219 12.78 5.11 4.85
C ASP A 219 13.56 5.14 6.17
N VAL A 220 13.51 4.04 6.93
CA VAL A 220 14.34 3.83 8.11
C VAL A 220 15.77 3.49 7.66
N ARG A 221 16.68 4.47 7.76
CA ARG A 221 18.08 4.31 7.32
C ARG A 221 19.02 3.80 8.41
N ASP A 222 18.70 4.07 9.68
CA ASP A 222 19.49 3.63 10.82
C ASP A 222 19.49 2.09 10.92
N PRO A 223 20.66 1.43 10.80
CA PRO A 223 20.76 -0.02 10.88
C PRO A 223 20.29 -0.58 12.23
N THR A 224 20.59 0.11 13.34
CA THR A 224 20.20 -0.33 14.69
C THR A 224 18.69 -0.32 14.82
N ARG A 225 18.04 0.75 14.36
CA ARG A 225 16.57 0.86 14.36
C ARG A 225 15.94 -0.20 13.47
N ARG A 226 16.52 -0.43 12.29
CA ARG A 226 16.02 -1.45 11.37
C ARG A 226 16.09 -2.85 11.97
N THR A 227 17.20 -3.18 12.66
CA THR A 227 17.32 -4.46 13.38
C THR A 227 16.25 -4.60 14.44
N ALA A 228 16.05 -3.58 15.28
CA ALA A 228 15.02 -3.63 16.32
C ALA A 228 13.58 -3.82 15.75
N LEU A 229 13.29 -3.22 14.59
CA LEU A 229 12.00 -3.40 13.91
C LEU A 229 11.83 -4.81 13.33
N ILE A 230 12.91 -5.40 12.82
CA ILE A 230 12.92 -6.78 12.32
C ILE A 230 12.74 -7.75 13.50
N ASP A 231 13.44 -7.53 14.59
CA ASP A 231 13.36 -8.37 15.80
C ASP A 231 11.94 -8.33 16.40
N ASP A 232 11.29 -7.15 16.45
CA ASP A 232 9.88 -7.01 16.85
C ASP A 232 8.94 -7.82 15.95
N LEU A 233 9.11 -7.69 14.63
CA LEU A 233 8.31 -8.46 13.67
C LEU A 233 8.48 -9.96 13.87
N LEU A 234 9.70 -10.45 13.96
CA LEU A 234 10.02 -11.88 14.12
C LEU A 234 9.49 -12.42 15.45
N LEU A 235 9.63 -11.66 16.55
CA LEU A 235 9.07 -12.03 17.84
C LEU A 235 7.54 -12.20 17.76
N ARG A 236 6.86 -11.31 17.07
CA ARG A 236 5.40 -11.35 16.90
C ARG A 236 4.97 -12.52 16.01
N LEU A 237 5.65 -12.76 14.89
CA LEU A 237 5.36 -13.88 14.00
C LEU A 237 5.54 -15.23 14.71
N ASN A 238 6.66 -15.41 15.42
CA ASN A 238 6.95 -16.65 16.17
C ASN A 238 6.03 -16.83 17.39
N GLY A 239 5.55 -15.73 17.96
CA GLY A 239 4.61 -15.73 19.09
C GLY A 239 3.13 -15.84 18.68
N GLY A 240 2.80 -15.93 17.38
CA GLY A 240 1.42 -15.98 16.91
C GLY A 240 0.64 -14.68 17.13
N ASN A 241 1.32 -13.56 17.33
CA ASN A 241 0.69 -12.25 17.45
C ASN A 241 0.68 -11.52 16.11
N PHE A 242 -0.42 -11.64 15.39
CA PHE A 242 -0.59 -11.04 14.06
C PHE A 242 -1.31 -9.68 14.08
N GLU A 243 -1.47 -9.09 15.27
CA GLU A 243 -2.09 -7.77 15.37
C GLU A 243 -1.35 -6.74 14.50
N ASN A 244 -2.05 -6.09 13.57
CA ASN A 244 -1.49 -5.14 12.60
C ASN A 244 -0.37 -5.74 11.71
N ILE A 245 -0.42 -7.06 11.46
CA ILE A 245 0.41 -7.74 10.46
C ILE A 245 -0.54 -8.45 9.48
N TRP A 246 -0.28 -8.32 8.19
CA TRP A 246 -1.01 -9.02 7.13
C TRP A 246 -0.13 -9.27 5.92
N MET A 247 -0.62 -10.03 4.95
CA MET A 247 0.07 -10.31 3.70
C MET A 247 -0.71 -9.80 2.49
N ALA A 248 0.00 -9.32 1.48
CA ALA A 248 -0.54 -8.99 0.17
C ALA A 248 0.56 -9.02 -0.90
N ALA A 249 0.17 -9.08 -2.17
CA ALA A 249 1.12 -8.92 -3.28
C ALA A 249 1.77 -7.52 -3.24
N PRO A 250 3.11 -7.41 -3.32
CA PRO A 250 3.80 -6.13 -3.20
C PRO A 250 3.75 -5.29 -4.48
N ASP A 251 3.34 -5.89 -5.61
CA ASP A 251 3.28 -5.26 -6.92
C ASP A 251 1.83 -5.26 -7.47
N ILE A 252 1.55 -4.39 -8.44
CA ILE A 252 0.27 -4.39 -9.15
C ILE A 252 0.21 -5.64 -10.04
N ILE A 253 -0.78 -6.47 -9.81
CA ILE A 253 -1.03 -7.71 -10.57
C ILE A 253 -2.37 -7.62 -11.30
N ASP A 254 -2.49 -8.34 -12.41
CA ASP A 254 -3.77 -8.50 -13.10
C ASP A 254 -4.52 -9.69 -12.49
N TRP A 255 -5.50 -9.40 -11.65
CA TRP A 255 -6.29 -10.44 -10.96
C TRP A 255 -7.03 -11.41 -11.88
N VAL A 256 -7.32 -11.02 -13.12
CA VAL A 256 -7.92 -11.92 -14.12
C VAL A 256 -6.90 -12.99 -14.54
N ASP A 257 -5.63 -12.64 -14.52
CA ASP A 257 -4.54 -13.54 -14.88
C ASP A 257 -4.05 -14.39 -13.70
N ILE A 258 -4.51 -14.15 -12.46
CA ILE A 258 -4.14 -14.91 -11.28
C ILE A 258 -5.23 -15.93 -10.93
N LYS A 259 -4.84 -17.19 -10.78
CA LYS A 259 -5.68 -18.30 -10.35
C LYS A 259 -5.65 -18.50 -8.84
N GLU A 260 -4.45 -18.46 -8.27
CA GLU A 260 -4.18 -18.76 -6.87
C GLU A 260 -2.76 -18.35 -6.51
N PHE A 261 -2.43 -18.38 -5.22
CA PHE A 261 -1.09 -18.20 -4.70
C PHE A 261 -0.56 -19.49 -4.08
N LYS A 262 0.78 -19.56 -3.92
CA LYS A 262 1.45 -20.68 -3.24
C LYS A 262 2.49 -20.15 -2.27
N TYR A 263 2.56 -20.77 -1.10
CA TYR A 263 3.60 -20.52 -0.11
C TYR A 263 4.83 -21.39 -0.38
N GLY A 264 5.49 -21.16 -1.50
CA GLY A 264 6.72 -21.83 -1.94
C GLY A 264 6.72 -22.22 -3.43
N ALA A 265 7.92 -22.39 -4.00
CA ALA A 265 8.10 -22.80 -5.40
C ALA A 265 7.90 -24.31 -5.63
N GLY A 266 7.89 -25.11 -4.57
CA GLY A 266 7.77 -26.58 -4.64
C GLY A 266 6.41 -27.07 -5.14
N LYS A 267 6.39 -28.29 -5.72
CA LYS A 267 5.13 -28.89 -6.20
C LYS A 267 4.13 -29.20 -5.09
N LYS A 268 4.59 -29.37 -3.84
CA LYS A 268 3.79 -29.67 -2.65
C LYS A 268 3.51 -28.45 -1.80
N ALA A 269 3.93 -27.24 -2.25
CA ALA A 269 3.69 -26.02 -1.49
C ALA A 269 2.18 -25.78 -1.32
N PRO A 270 1.72 -25.34 -0.14
CA PRO A 270 0.31 -25.02 0.09
C PRO A 270 -0.20 -23.96 -0.89
N HIS A 271 -1.43 -24.15 -1.35
CA HIS A 271 -2.15 -23.24 -2.25
C HIS A 271 -3.17 -22.46 -1.44
N THR A 272 -3.37 -21.19 -1.78
CA THR A 272 -4.40 -20.34 -1.21
C THR A 272 -5.03 -19.45 -2.28
N ALA A 273 -6.29 -19.08 -2.10
CA ALA A 273 -6.98 -18.14 -3.01
C ALA A 273 -6.50 -16.71 -2.82
N ASP A 274 -6.11 -16.34 -1.61
CA ASP A 274 -5.54 -15.04 -1.26
C ASP A 274 -4.43 -15.22 -0.22
N LEU A 275 -3.57 -14.21 -0.06
CA LEU A 275 -2.46 -14.27 0.89
C LEU A 275 -2.95 -13.95 2.31
N ASP A 276 -2.70 -14.87 3.21
CA ASP A 276 -3.03 -14.76 4.63
C ASP A 276 -1.79 -15.01 5.50
N ILE A 277 -1.61 -14.21 6.56
CA ILE A 277 -0.41 -14.28 7.41
C ILE A 277 -0.41 -15.52 8.32
N GLU A 278 -1.57 -15.95 8.81
CA GLU A 278 -1.70 -17.11 9.69
C GLU A 278 -1.44 -18.40 8.89
N GLU A 279 -2.07 -18.53 7.71
CA GLU A 279 -1.80 -19.64 6.79
C GLU A 279 -0.32 -19.68 6.37
N PHE A 280 0.28 -18.51 6.11
CA PHE A 280 1.70 -18.42 5.77
C PHE A 280 2.58 -18.97 6.89
N VAL A 281 2.37 -18.52 8.14
CA VAL A 281 3.16 -18.98 9.30
C VAL A 281 3.00 -20.48 9.50
N VAL A 282 1.79 -21.02 9.37
CA VAL A 282 1.55 -22.48 9.39
C VAL A 282 2.34 -23.18 8.27
N SER A 283 2.44 -22.58 7.09
CA SER A 283 3.20 -23.12 5.94
C SER A 283 4.70 -23.19 6.16
N MET A 284 5.22 -22.49 7.19
CA MET A 284 6.65 -22.55 7.58
C MET A 284 6.98 -23.84 8.35
N GLY A 285 5.96 -24.61 8.78
CA GLY A 285 6.15 -25.95 9.33
C GLY A 285 6.55 -26.00 10.80
N GLY A 286 6.43 -24.89 11.53
CA GLY A 286 6.75 -24.81 12.96
C GLY A 286 8.24 -24.55 13.26
N ASP A 287 9.06 -24.37 12.23
CA ASP A 287 10.45 -23.89 12.40
C ASP A 287 10.44 -22.42 12.86
N GLU A 288 11.46 -22.02 13.64
CA GLU A 288 11.65 -20.63 14.02
C GLU A 288 11.83 -19.76 12.76
N ILE A 289 11.01 -18.74 12.65
CA ILE A 289 11.03 -17.81 11.52
C ILE A 289 12.09 -16.74 11.81
N ASP A 290 13.11 -16.67 10.97
CA ASP A 290 14.08 -15.59 10.94
C ASP A 290 14.00 -14.79 9.63
N LEU A 291 14.76 -13.72 9.53
CA LEU A 291 14.75 -12.84 8.35
C LEU A 291 15.23 -13.55 7.09
N ASP A 292 16.21 -14.44 7.22
CA ASP A 292 16.76 -15.18 6.07
C ASP A 292 15.75 -16.21 5.56
N ALA A 293 15.01 -16.86 6.45
CA ALA A 293 13.89 -17.73 6.09
C ALA A 293 12.79 -16.94 5.35
N LEU A 294 12.40 -15.75 5.83
CA LEU A 294 11.43 -14.89 5.15
C LEU A 294 11.91 -14.43 3.76
N ARG A 295 13.19 -14.15 3.61
CA ARG A 295 13.80 -13.77 2.32
C ARG A 295 13.98 -14.94 1.37
N ALA A 296 14.26 -16.12 1.89
CA ALA A 296 14.41 -17.34 1.09
C ALA A 296 13.06 -17.94 0.66
N LYS A 297 12.03 -17.78 1.48
CA LYS A 297 10.68 -18.29 1.17
C LYS A 297 10.05 -17.50 0.04
N ILE A 298 9.72 -18.19 -1.04
CA ILE A 298 9.13 -17.57 -2.23
C ILE A 298 7.61 -17.71 -2.18
N ILE A 299 6.92 -16.63 -2.38
CA ILE A 299 5.48 -16.56 -2.65
C ILE A 299 5.30 -16.54 -4.16
N VAL A 300 4.46 -17.40 -4.69
CA VAL A 300 4.24 -17.57 -6.13
C VAL A 300 2.79 -17.28 -6.47
N ALA A 301 2.57 -16.40 -7.44
CA ALA A 301 1.27 -16.21 -8.08
C ALA A 301 1.17 -17.12 -9.32
N ILE A 302 0.11 -17.92 -9.40
CA ILE A 302 -0.13 -18.87 -10.49
C ILE A 302 -1.06 -18.26 -11.51
N SER A 303 -0.65 -18.31 -12.76
CA SER A 303 -1.45 -17.81 -13.89
C SER A 303 -2.72 -18.65 -14.11
N SER A 304 -3.86 -17.99 -14.25
CA SER A 304 -5.12 -18.60 -14.64
C SER A 304 -5.11 -19.13 -16.08
N LYS A 305 -4.16 -18.65 -16.90
CA LYS A 305 -4.08 -18.97 -18.35
C LYS A 305 -3.46 -20.34 -18.60
N ASP A 306 -2.49 -20.72 -17.77
CA ASP A 306 -1.65 -21.86 -18.14
C ASP A 306 -0.99 -22.56 -16.95
N ASP A 307 -1.44 -22.27 -15.73
CA ASP A 307 -0.86 -22.77 -14.47
C ASP A 307 0.65 -22.51 -14.33
N SER A 308 1.20 -21.58 -15.14
CA SER A 308 2.60 -21.15 -14.99
C SER A 308 2.74 -20.11 -13.88
N VAL A 309 3.97 -19.83 -13.51
CA VAL A 309 4.28 -18.71 -12.61
C VAL A 309 3.99 -17.40 -13.33
N ALA A 310 3.00 -16.65 -12.84
CA ALA A 310 2.70 -15.29 -13.31
C ALA A 310 3.67 -14.28 -12.70
N ASP A 311 3.81 -14.33 -11.35
CA ASP A 311 4.73 -13.51 -10.57
C ASP A 311 5.27 -14.27 -9.38
N GLN A 312 6.38 -13.78 -8.80
CA GLN A 312 6.96 -14.34 -7.59
C GLN A 312 7.71 -13.30 -6.78
N TRP A 313 7.61 -13.41 -5.45
CA TRP A 313 8.27 -12.52 -4.50
C TRP A 313 8.84 -13.32 -3.33
N ASN A 314 9.79 -12.78 -2.61
CA ASN A 314 10.10 -13.33 -1.30
C ASN A 314 9.01 -12.94 -0.27
N ALA A 315 8.80 -13.78 0.75
CA ALA A 315 7.73 -13.57 1.71
C ALA A 315 7.85 -12.25 2.47
N TYR A 316 9.08 -11.82 2.78
CA TYR A 316 9.32 -10.54 3.48
C TYR A 316 8.77 -9.34 2.73
N ARG A 317 8.77 -9.35 1.39
CA ARG A 317 8.14 -8.30 0.57
C ARG A 317 6.62 -8.32 0.62
N CYS A 318 6.04 -9.49 0.80
CA CYS A 318 4.58 -9.65 0.86
C CYS A 318 4.00 -9.30 2.25
N ILE A 319 4.86 -9.20 3.29
CA ILE A 319 4.41 -8.84 4.64
C ILE A 319 4.26 -7.33 4.76
N TYR A 320 3.14 -6.93 5.32
CA TYR A 320 2.83 -5.57 5.78
C TYR A 320 2.72 -5.61 7.30
N ALA A 321 3.32 -4.66 7.98
CA ALA A 321 3.23 -4.56 9.43
C ALA A 321 3.22 -3.10 9.88
N GLU A 322 2.48 -2.82 10.96
CA GLU A 322 2.53 -1.55 11.67
C GLU A 322 2.98 -1.83 13.11
N THR A 323 3.95 -1.05 13.58
CA THR A 323 4.44 -1.13 14.96
C THR A 323 4.82 0.24 15.49
N SER A 324 4.91 0.35 16.81
CA SER A 324 5.37 1.57 17.49
C SER A 324 6.51 1.24 18.45
N ILE A 325 7.66 1.87 18.26
CA ILE A 325 8.83 1.73 19.11
C ILE A 325 9.28 3.13 19.57
N ASP A 326 9.49 3.31 20.87
CA ASP A 326 9.89 4.59 21.47
C ASP A 326 8.97 5.78 21.10
N GLY A 327 7.66 5.54 21.00
CA GLY A 327 6.68 6.57 20.63
C GLY A 327 6.74 7.04 19.17
N ARG A 328 7.39 6.28 18.31
CA ARG A 328 7.43 6.51 16.85
C ARG A 328 6.72 5.38 16.13
N VAL A 329 6.00 5.72 15.08
CA VAL A 329 5.25 4.76 14.26
C VAL A 329 6.09 4.32 13.07
N TYR A 330 6.14 3.01 12.85
CA TYR A 330 6.87 2.38 11.76
C TYR A 330 5.98 1.44 10.97
N ILE A 331 6.26 1.34 9.67
CA ILE A 331 5.49 0.53 8.74
C ILE A 331 6.43 -0.30 7.89
N LEU A 332 6.16 -1.60 7.78
CA LEU A 332 6.76 -2.47 6.78
C LEU A 332 5.88 -2.51 5.54
N ASN A 333 6.46 -2.21 4.39
CA ASN A 333 5.79 -2.31 3.09
C ASN A 333 6.82 -2.66 2.02
N ASP A 334 6.55 -3.66 1.20
CA ASP A 334 7.44 -4.13 0.12
C ASP A 334 8.88 -4.41 0.61
N GLY A 335 8.99 -5.07 1.78
CA GLY A 335 10.28 -5.44 2.39
C GLY A 335 11.10 -4.25 2.91
N ARG A 336 10.49 -3.08 3.09
CA ARG A 336 11.13 -1.86 3.58
C ARG A 336 10.40 -1.29 4.78
N TRP A 337 11.16 -0.84 5.76
CA TRP A 337 10.64 -0.13 6.92
C TRP A 337 10.61 1.37 6.67
N TYR A 338 9.47 1.97 6.95
CA TYR A 338 9.25 3.42 6.87
C TYR A 338 8.94 3.96 8.25
N GLU A 339 9.45 5.13 8.57
CA GLU A 339 9.10 5.91 9.76
C GLU A 339 8.09 6.97 9.37
N ILE A 340 7.03 7.09 10.15
CA ILE A 340 6.09 8.20 10.05
C ILE A 340 6.69 9.42 10.75
N ALA A 341 6.68 10.57 10.09
CA ALA A 341 7.17 11.82 10.67
C ALA A 341 6.47 12.08 12.01
N LYS A 342 7.26 12.34 13.04
CA LYS A 342 6.74 12.53 14.41
C LYS A 342 5.68 13.63 14.48
N THR A 343 5.89 14.76 13.80
CA THR A 343 4.92 15.86 13.74
C THR A 343 3.57 15.43 13.16
N PHE A 344 3.58 14.59 12.14
CA PHE A 344 2.36 14.04 11.56
C PHE A 344 1.71 13.03 12.51
N ALA A 345 2.49 12.14 13.12
CA ALA A 345 1.98 11.19 14.10
C ALA A 345 1.36 11.88 15.32
N ASP A 346 2.04 12.90 15.87
CA ASP A 346 1.54 13.70 17.00
C ASP A 346 0.24 14.44 16.62
N GLN A 347 0.13 14.96 15.40
CA GLN A 347 -1.09 15.61 14.91
C GLN A 347 -2.26 14.63 14.80
N VAL A 348 -2.04 13.44 14.26
CA VAL A 348 -3.06 12.39 14.15
C VAL A 348 -3.53 11.97 15.55
N GLU A 349 -2.61 11.82 16.49
CA GLU A 349 -2.93 11.47 17.88
C GLU A 349 -3.76 12.57 18.56
N ALA A 350 -3.38 13.84 18.38
CA ALA A 350 -4.13 14.97 18.91
C ALA A 350 -5.55 15.06 18.32
N ASP A 351 -5.68 14.88 16.99
CA ASP A 351 -6.98 14.89 16.32
C ASP A 351 -7.87 13.72 16.78
N TYR A 352 -7.26 12.53 17.00
CA TYR A 352 -7.95 11.36 17.55
C TYR A 352 -8.41 11.57 19.00
N ALA A 353 -7.55 12.14 19.84
CA ALA A 353 -7.89 12.47 21.22
C ALA A 353 -9.01 13.51 21.32
N ALA A 354 -9.08 14.42 20.35
CA ALA A 354 -10.12 15.45 20.26
C ALA A 354 -11.49 14.93 19.77
N ILE A 355 -11.62 13.65 19.38
CA ILE A 355 -12.91 13.05 19.06
C ILE A 355 -13.65 12.77 20.37
N PRO A 356 -14.83 13.35 20.60
CA PRO A 356 -15.58 13.12 21.83
C PRO A 356 -16.00 11.66 21.98
N ASN A 357 -16.15 11.19 23.20
CA ASN A 357 -16.86 9.95 23.46
C ASN A 357 -18.36 10.19 23.30
N ALA A 358 -19.06 9.20 22.73
CA ALA A 358 -20.51 9.26 22.63
C ALA A 358 -21.16 9.23 24.02
N ASP A 359 -22.20 10.03 24.18
CA ASP A 359 -23.12 9.93 25.33
C ASP A 359 -24.13 8.79 25.03
N LEU A 360 -23.63 7.57 25.11
CA LEU A 360 -24.37 6.34 24.84
C LEU A 360 -23.74 5.18 25.61
N GLU A 361 -24.56 4.44 26.33
CA GLU A 361 -24.15 3.22 26.99
C GLU A 361 -24.65 2.01 26.21
N LEU A 362 -23.74 1.12 25.81
CA LEU A 362 -24.04 -0.17 25.21
C LEU A 362 -23.57 -1.29 26.15
N PRO A 363 -24.23 -2.47 26.12
CA PRO A 363 -23.81 -3.61 26.91
C PRO A 363 -22.42 -4.09 26.50
N ASN A 364 -21.73 -4.79 27.39
CA ASN A 364 -20.49 -5.47 27.06
C ASN A 364 -20.72 -6.49 25.95
N TYR A 365 -19.69 -6.71 25.14
CA TYR A 365 -19.74 -7.69 24.06
C TYR A 365 -19.50 -9.10 24.64
N GLU A 366 -20.53 -9.93 24.65
CA GLU A 366 -20.52 -11.29 25.20
C GLU A 366 -21.05 -12.33 24.20
N HIS A 367 -21.03 -11.99 22.90
CA HIS A 367 -21.62 -12.81 21.84
C HIS A 367 -20.57 -13.29 20.85
N ASP A 368 -20.85 -14.39 20.15
CA ASP A 368 -19.95 -14.96 19.14
C ASP A 368 -19.90 -14.11 17.85
N GLY A 369 -21.00 -13.40 17.55
CA GLY A 369 -21.13 -12.60 16.31
C GLY A 369 -21.60 -11.16 16.53
N GLU A 370 -21.19 -10.25 15.65
CA GLU A 370 -21.59 -8.83 15.67
C GLU A 370 -23.11 -8.67 15.56
N GLY A 371 -23.78 -9.48 14.73
CA GLY A 371 -25.23 -9.39 14.54
C GLY A 371 -26.01 -9.70 15.83
N GLU A 372 -25.62 -10.73 16.58
CA GLU A 372 -26.24 -11.08 17.87
C GLU A 372 -26.01 -9.99 18.90
N TYR A 373 -24.81 -9.43 18.92
CA TYR A 373 -24.50 -8.29 19.78
C TYR A 373 -25.35 -7.06 19.44
N ASN A 374 -25.50 -6.73 18.14
CA ASN A 374 -26.29 -5.58 17.71
C ASN A 374 -27.77 -5.72 18.12
N GLU A 375 -28.34 -6.92 18.06
CA GLU A 375 -29.68 -7.21 18.54
C GLU A 375 -29.79 -7.03 20.08
N ALA A 376 -28.82 -7.55 20.83
CA ALA A 376 -28.78 -7.40 22.29
C ALA A 376 -28.60 -5.92 22.72
N ALA A 377 -27.75 -5.19 22.03
CA ALA A 377 -27.52 -3.77 22.27
C ALA A 377 -28.80 -2.93 21.99
N VAL A 378 -29.53 -3.24 20.93
CA VAL A 378 -30.82 -2.62 20.62
C VAL A 378 -31.83 -2.93 21.72
N ALA A 379 -31.92 -4.17 22.19
CA ALA A 379 -32.83 -4.55 23.27
C ALA A 379 -32.54 -3.82 24.60
N ALA A 380 -31.27 -3.49 24.85
CA ALA A 380 -30.84 -2.74 26.02
C ALA A 380 -30.99 -1.22 25.88
N THR A 381 -31.19 -0.70 24.66
CA THR A 381 -31.25 0.76 24.38
C THR A 381 -32.69 1.17 24.04
N ALA A 382 -33.29 1.96 24.91
CA ALA A 382 -34.71 2.34 24.76
C ALA A 382 -34.98 3.08 23.44
N GLY A 383 -35.95 2.56 22.68
CA GLY A 383 -36.38 3.13 21.42
C GLY A 383 -35.38 3.00 20.26
N ALA A 384 -34.31 2.24 20.43
CA ALA A 384 -33.37 1.94 19.33
C ALA A 384 -33.94 0.89 18.37
N CYS A 385 -33.42 0.83 17.16
CA CYS A 385 -33.71 -0.23 16.20
C CYS A 385 -32.46 -0.79 15.55
N CYS A 386 -32.46 -2.10 15.29
CA CYS A 386 -31.38 -2.79 14.58
C CYS A 386 -31.50 -2.53 13.09
N MET A 387 -30.41 -2.03 12.50
CA MET A 387 -30.26 -1.77 11.08
C MET A 387 -29.17 -2.63 10.43
N ASP A 388 -28.49 -3.46 11.23
CA ASP A 388 -27.49 -4.43 10.77
C ASP A 388 -28.05 -5.30 9.64
N ARG A 389 -27.28 -5.49 8.57
CA ARG A 389 -27.65 -6.25 7.36
C ARG A 389 -28.88 -5.74 6.59
N LYS A 390 -29.46 -4.60 6.95
CA LYS A 390 -30.51 -3.94 6.18
C LYS A 390 -29.91 -3.14 5.02
N LEU A 391 -29.30 -3.86 4.10
CA LEU A 391 -28.54 -3.32 2.98
C LEU A 391 -29.45 -2.57 2.00
N ILE A 392 -29.03 -1.37 1.59
CA ILE A 392 -29.69 -0.50 0.63
C ILE A 392 -28.94 -0.57 -0.70
N GLN A 393 -29.61 -0.99 -1.77
CA GLN A 393 -29.01 -1.02 -3.09
C GLN A 393 -29.02 0.40 -3.69
N HIS A 394 -27.83 0.96 -3.92
CA HIS A 394 -27.64 2.33 -4.38
C HIS A 394 -26.47 2.46 -5.35
N GLY A 395 -26.47 3.50 -6.23
CA GLY A 395 -25.32 3.85 -7.08
C GLY A 395 -25.16 3.01 -8.34
N GLY A 396 -26.14 2.23 -8.73
CA GLY A 396 -26.10 1.36 -9.92
C GLY A 396 -25.34 0.05 -9.65
N GLY A 397 -25.69 -1.01 -10.37
CA GLY A 397 -25.07 -2.32 -10.22
C GLY A 397 -25.45 -3.04 -8.93
N LYS A 398 -24.48 -3.78 -8.35
CA LYS A 398 -24.69 -4.61 -7.15
C LYS A 398 -24.23 -3.94 -5.84
N SER A 399 -23.97 -2.63 -5.86
CA SER A 399 -23.49 -1.92 -4.68
C SER A 399 -24.57 -1.92 -3.58
N LYS A 400 -24.21 -2.36 -2.39
CA LYS A 400 -25.08 -2.45 -1.22
C LYS A 400 -24.46 -1.64 -0.10
N ILE A 401 -25.22 -0.73 0.48
CA ILE A 401 -24.78 0.18 1.53
C ILE A 401 -25.60 -0.09 2.78
N GLU A 402 -24.93 -0.20 3.89
CA GLU A 402 -25.50 -0.28 5.22
C GLU A 402 -25.56 1.12 5.81
N PHE A 403 -26.74 1.49 6.34
CA PHE A 403 -26.94 2.84 6.86
C PHE A 403 -26.24 3.02 8.22
N CYS A 404 -26.43 2.08 9.12
CA CYS A 404 -25.77 1.91 10.41
C CYS A 404 -26.11 0.53 10.95
N ASP A 405 -25.48 0.10 12.03
CA ASP A 405 -25.83 -1.15 12.74
C ASP A 405 -26.99 -0.92 13.72
N ILE A 406 -26.95 0.20 14.48
CA ILE A 406 -27.96 0.57 15.46
C ILE A 406 -28.37 2.03 15.21
N LEU A 407 -29.68 2.28 15.12
CA LEU A 407 -30.23 3.63 15.09
C LEU A 407 -30.98 3.89 16.38
N THR A 408 -30.56 4.90 17.15
CA THR A 408 -31.21 5.27 18.40
C THR A 408 -32.39 6.24 18.18
N ALA A 409 -33.26 6.35 19.17
CA ALA A 409 -34.42 7.25 19.11
C ALA A 409 -34.04 8.73 19.02
N ASP A 410 -32.87 9.12 19.53
CA ASP A 410 -32.34 10.48 19.50
C ASP A 410 -31.41 10.76 18.30
N GLY A 411 -31.40 9.86 17.31
CA GLY A 411 -30.73 10.07 16.03
C GLY A 411 -29.24 9.73 16.01
N LYS A 412 -28.75 8.84 16.88
CA LYS A 412 -27.39 8.32 16.77
C LYS A 412 -27.32 7.18 15.77
N LEU A 413 -26.45 7.32 14.77
CA LEU A 413 -26.10 6.32 13.77
C LEU A 413 -24.89 5.57 14.27
N VAL A 414 -25.11 4.44 14.94
CA VAL A 414 -24.02 3.67 15.55
C VAL A 414 -23.52 2.62 14.57
N HIS A 415 -22.23 2.69 14.27
CA HIS A 415 -21.51 1.67 13.50
C HIS A 415 -20.65 0.88 14.47
N VAL A 416 -20.86 -0.45 14.51
CA VAL A 416 -20.21 -1.35 15.47
C VAL A 416 -19.21 -2.24 14.77
N LYS A 417 -18.01 -2.39 15.35
CA LYS A 417 -17.02 -3.34 14.83
C LYS A 417 -16.17 -3.92 15.95
N ARG A 418 -16.00 -5.23 15.93
CA ARG A 418 -15.02 -5.90 16.78
C ARG A 418 -13.60 -5.58 16.26
N LYS A 419 -12.69 -5.27 17.17
CA LYS A 419 -11.28 -5.07 16.86
C LYS A 419 -10.66 -6.43 16.54
N SER A 420 -10.60 -6.78 15.28
CA SER A 420 -9.96 -8.01 14.78
C SER A 420 -8.81 -7.72 13.81
N GLY A 421 -8.50 -6.44 13.57
CA GLY A 421 -7.41 -5.99 12.70
C GLY A 421 -7.67 -4.60 12.12
N SER A 422 -6.60 -3.96 11.66
CA SER A 422 -6.63 -2.59 11.11
C SER A 422 -7.57 -2.45 9.91
N SER A 423 -7.71 -3.50 9.07
CA SER A 423 -8.51 -3.44 7.84
C SER A 423 -10.00 -3.28 8.10
N GLN A 424 -10.51 -3.97 9.09
CA GLN A 424 -11.93 -3.97 9.42
C GLN A 424 -12.37 -2.64 10.01
N LEU A 425 -11.53 -2.01 10.84
CA LEU A 425 -11.80 -0.70 11.42
C LEU A 425 -11.80 0.42 10.37
N SER A 426 -10.87 0.39 9.43
CA SER A 426 -10.84 1.38 8.35
C SER A 426 -12.07 1.26 7.43
N HIS A 427 -12.56 0.03 7.22
CA HIS A 427 -13.79 -0.20 6.48
C HIS A 427 -15.02 0.36 7.21
N LEU A 428 -15.11 0.15 8.54
CA LEU A 428 -16.15 0.74 9.39
C LEU A 428 -16.23 2.26 9.23
N PHE A 429 -15.10 2.95 9.35
CA PHE A 429 -15.06 4.42 9.26
C PHE A 429 -15.44 4.92 7.87
N ALA A 430 -15.01 4.23 6.82
CA ALA A 430 -15.38 4.55 5.45
C ALA A 430 -16.88 4.32 5.19
N GLN A 431 -17.45 3.22 5.69
CA GLN A 431 -18.88 2.92 5.57
C GLN A 431 -19.73 4.00 6.24
N GLY A 432 -19.44 4.37 7.48
CA GLY A 432 -20.17 5.42 8.18
C GLY A 432 -20.09 6.76 7.49
N ALA A 433 -18.95 7.12 6.90
CA ALA A 433 -18.82 8.35 6.14
C ALA A 433 -19.68 8.34 4.86
N VAL A 434 -19.68 7.24 4.09
CA VAL A 434 -20.48 7.09 2.89
C VAL A 434 -21.98 7.07 3.21
N ALA A 435 -22.40 6.35 4.25
CA ALA A 435 -23.78 6.28 4.67
C ALA A 435 -24.31 7.66 5.09
N GLY A 436 -23.55 8.41 5.89
CA GLY A 436 -23.91 9.77 6.30
C GLY A 436 -24.00 10.75 5.13
N GLU A 437 -23.07 10.68 4.16
CA GLU A 437 -23.12 11.49 2.95
C GLU A 437 -24.38 11.22 2.12
N LEU A 438 -24.69 9.95 1.87
CA LEU A 438 -25.87 9.57 1.09
C LEU A 438 -27.18 9.93 1.78
N PHE A 439 -27.22 9.79 3.10
CA PHE A 439 -28.40 10.15 3.88
C PHE A 439 -28.76 11.64 3.72
N VAL A 440 -27.78 12.51 3.69
CA VAL A 440 -28.01 13.95 3.47
C VAL A 440 -28.13 14.28 1.98
N GLY A 441 -27.27 13.72 1.14
CA GLY A 441 -27.11 14.14 -0.25
C GLY A 441 -28.08 13.51 -1.24
N ASP A 442 -28.70 12.36 -0.93
CA ASP A 442 -29.43 11.58 -1.94
C ASP A 442 -30.85 11.19 -1.51
N ALA A 443 -31.86 11.73 -2.22
CA ALA A 443 -33.26 11.45 -1.94
C ALA A 443 -33.63 9.98 -2.22
N GLN A 444 -33.11 9.37 -3.29
CA GLN A 444 -33.41 7.97 -3.62
C GLN A 444 -32.88 7.01 -2.56
N PHE A 445 -31.71 7.33 -1.99
CA PHE A 445 -31.18 6.57 -0.87
C PHE A 445 -32.12 6.65 0.34
N ARG A 446 -32.62 7.84 0.69
CA ARG A 446 -33.55 8.03 1.80
C ARG A 446 -34.90 7.34 1.57
N GLU A 447 -35.43 7.35 0.36
CA GLU A 447 -36.68 6.64 0.02
C GLU A 447 -36.52 5.13 0.31
N LYS A 448 -35.44 4.50 -0.17
CA LYS A 448 -35.17 3.09 0.06
C LYS A 448 -34.84 2.79 1.52
N LEU A 449 -34.18 3.71 2.22
CA LEU A 449 -33.94 3.61 3.65
C LEU A 449 -35.26 3.60 4.42
N ASN A 450 -36.17 4.50 4.08
CA ASN A 450 -37.50 4.61 4.71
C ASN A 450 -38.33 3.31 4.59
N GLU A 451 -38.15 2.55 3.50
CA GLU A 451 -38.79 1.23 3.35
C GLU A 451 -38.29 0.20 4.41
N LYS A 452 -37.06 0.39 4.92
CA LYS A 452 -36.42 -0.51 5.87
C LYS A 452 -36.50 -0.04 7.32
N LEU A 453 -36.76 1.24 7.54
CA LEU A 453 -36.91 1.81 8.86
C LEU A 453 -38.24 1.37 9.51
N PRO A 454 -38.22 1.02 10.83
CA PRO A 454 -39.45 0.90 11.61
C PRO A 454 -40.23 2.21 11.61
N GLU A 455 -41.54 2.12 11.77
CA GLU A 455 -42.46 3.28 11.69
C GLU A 455 -42.02 4.46 12.57
N ALA A 456 -41.54 4.17 13.78
CA ALA A 456 -41.07 5.18 14.73
C ALA A 456 -39.82 5.96 14.29
N HIS A 457 -39.05 5.44 13.30
CA HIS A 457 -37.81 6.04 12.82
C HIS A 457 -37.91 6.54 11.38
N LYS A 458 -39.08 6.40 10.75
CA LYS A 458 -39.28 6.87 9.38
C LYS A 458 -39.14 8.37 9.28
N LEU A 459 -38.50 8.82 8.21
CA LEU A 459 -38.51 10.21 7.82
C LEU A 459 -39.95 10.58 7.40
N ALA A 460 -40.47 11.71 7.88
CA ALA A 460 -41.78 12.19 7.52
C ALA A 460 -41.91 12.46 5.99
N ASP A 461 -40.82 12.93 5.40
CA ASP A 461 -40.68 13.11 3.95
C ASP A 461 -39.24 12.78 3.54
N ALA A 462 -39.05 11.64 2.88
CA ALA A 462 -37.74 11.19 2.43
C ALA A 462 -37.16 12.03 1.27
N SER A 463 -37.97 12.81 0.58
CA SER A 463 -37.50 13.73 -0.46
C SER A 463 -36.80 14.97 0.11
N VAL A 464 -37.12 15.34 1.33
CA VAL A 464 -36.53 16.48 2.03
C VAL A 464 -35.20 16.07 2.66
N GLN A 465 -34.20 16.93 2.48
CA GLN A 465 -32.90 16.74 3.12
C GLN A 465 -33.01 16.86 4.64
N PRO A 466 -32.61 15.86 5.42
CA PRO A 466 -32.61 15.95 6.89
C PRO A 466 -31.57 16.96 7.37
N ASP A 467 -31.82 17.63 8.49
CA ASP A 467 -30.81 18.46 9.16
C ASP A 467 -29.77 17.56 9.83
N PRO A 468 -28.53 17.51 9.32
CA PRO A 468 -27.50 16.62 9.84
C PRO A 468 -27.09 16.94 11.29
N LYS A 469 -27.38 18.15 11.78
CA LYS A 469 -27.11 18.55 13.18
C LYS A 469 -27.97 17.80 14.20
N GLN A 470 -29.08 17.21 13.75
CA GLN A 470 -29.95 16.38 14.57
C GLN A 470 -29.44 14.94 14.70
N TYR A 471 -28.38 14.59 13.95
CA TYR A 471 -27.81 13.25 13.93
C TYR A 471 -26.37 13.24 14.42
N GLU A 472 -25.99 12.14 15.04
CA GLU A 472 -24.63 11.87 15.49
C GLU A 472 -24.15 10.54 14.91
N VAL A 473 -22.99 10.53 14.25
CA VAL A 473 -22.36 9.30 13.80
C VAL A 473 -21.43 8.80 14.88
N VAL A 474 -21.73 7.63 15.42
CA VAL A 474 -20.98 7.00 16.49
C VAL A 474 -20.22 5.81 15.96
N PHE A 475 -18.89 5.82 16.08
CA PHE A 475 -18.05 4.68 15.76
C PHE A 475 -17.76 3.88 17.03
N ALA A 476 -18.44 2.75 17.19
CA ALA A 476 -18.33 1.86 18.31
C ALA A 476 -17.30 0.74 18.02
N VAL A 477 -16.19 0.75 18.73
CA VAL A 477 -15.13 -0.25 18.62
C VAL A 477 -15.20 -1.20 19.81
N VAL A 478 -15.38 -2.47 19.53
CA VAL A 478 -15.46 -3.54 20.54
C VAL A 478 -14.08 -4.16 20.73
N GLY A 479 -13.60 -4.24 21.96
CA GLY A 479 -12.36 -4.94 22.29
C GLY A 479 -11.80 -4.64 23.67
N GLY A 480 -11.10 -5.62 24.25
CA GLY A 480 -10.39 -5.50 25.55
C GLY A 480 -11.26 -4.94 26.67
N ASN A 481 -10.65 -4.19 27.55
CA ASN A 481 -11.31 -3.57 28.74
C ASN A 481 -11.94 -2.20 28.43
N GLY A 482 -12.38 -1.95 27.20
CA GLY A 482 -13.00 -0.66 26.84
C GLY A 482 -12.02 0.48 26.53
N ASN A 483 -10.71 0.24 26.58
CA ASN A 483 -9.69 1.21 26.15
C ASN A 483 -8.84 0.60 25.03
N VAL A 484 -9.34 0.72 23.82
CA VAL A 484 -8.70 0.11 22.65
C VAL A 484 -7.83 1.12 21.94
N GLY A 485 -6.51 0.94 22.00
CA GLY A 485 -5.60 1.67 21.13
C GLY A 485 -5.89 1.33 19.67
N LEU A 486 -6.18 2.33 18.84
CA LEU A 486 -6.33 2.13 17.40
C LEU A 486 -4.96 2.17 16.71
N PRO A 487 -4.74 1.34 15.66
CA PRO A 487 -3.60 1.48 14.78
C PRO A 487 -3.51 2.89 14.18
N PHE A 488 -2.31 3.31 13.82
CA PHE A 488 -2.08 4.67 13.30
C PHE A 488 -2.95 4.98 12.08
N PHE A 489 -2.97 4.11 11.06
CA PHE A 489 -3.78 4.36 9.88
C PHE A 489 -5.28 4.21 10.12
N SER A 490 -5.71 3.44 11.12
CA SER A 490 -7.11 3.45 11.55
C SER A 490 -7.49 4.81 12.14
N LYS A 491 -6.60 5.44 12.92
CA LYS A 491 -6.80 6.82 13.41
C LYS A 491 -6.85 7.83 12.26
N VAL A 492 -5.97 7.71 11.25
CA VAL A 492 -5.98 8.57 10.06
C VAL A 492 -7.31 8.42 9.30
N THR A 493 -7.77 7.19 9.08
CA THR A 493 -9.05 6.94 8.40
C THR A 493 -10.24 7.50 9.19
N LEU A 494 -10.26 7.31 10.50
CA LEU A 494 -11.29 7.88 11.37
C LEU A 494 -11.28 9.42 11.34
N ARG A 495 -10.10 10.03 11.37
CA ARG A 495 -9.93 11.49 11.23
C ARG A 495 -10.52 11.99 9.91
N ASN A 496 -10.23 11.31 8.81
CA ASN A 496 -10.74 11.67 7.48
C ASN A 496 -12.26 11.49 7.39
N ALA A 497 -12.80 10.39 7.91
CA ALA A 497 -14.23 10.15 8.03
C ALA A 497 -14.92 11.25 8.84
N ARG A 498 -14.34 11.62 10.00
CA ARG A 498 -14.84 12.70 10.85
C ARG A 498 -14.86 14.03 10.12
N ARG A 499 -13.75 14.43 9.46
CA ARG A 499 -13.68 15.69 8.70
C ARG A 499 -14.75 15.75 7.62
N ARG A 500 -14.95 14.65 6.89
CA ARG A 500 -15.96 14.53 5.85
C ARG A 500 -17.38 14.66 6.42
N LEU A 501 -17.73 13.93 7.47
CA LEU A 501 -19.03 13.99 8.14
C LEU A 501 -19.31 15.38 8.74
N MET A 502 -18.31 15.97 9.41
CA MET A 502 -18.44 17.33 9.96
C MET A 502 -18.64 18.39 8.89
N SER A 503 -18.09 18.21 7.67
CA SER A 503 -18.36 19.14 6.56
C SER A 503 -19.81 19.13 6.10
N TYR A 504 -20.54 18.03 6.32
CA TYR A 504 -22.00 17.95 6.13
C TYR A 504 -22.79 18.49 7.32
N GLY A 505 -22.16 18.65 8.50
CA GLY A 505 -22.78 19.17 9.71
C GLY A 505 -23.10 18.14 10.78
N TYR A 506 -22.71 16.88 10.61
CA TYR A 506 -22.89 15.84 11.64
C TYR A 506 -22.04 16.09 12.89
N LYS A 507 -22.57 15.63 14.02
CA LYS A 507 -21.73 15.32 15.17
C LYS A 507 -21.08 13.96 14.95
N VAL A 508 -19.81 13.81 15.37
CA VAL A 508 -19.07 12.54 15.25
C VAL A 508 -18.40 12.23 16.56
N SER A 509 -18.62 11.04 17.07
CA SER A 509 -18.06 10.56 18.33
C SER A 509 -17.54 9.12 18.20
N LYS A 510 -16.79 8.70 19.19
CA LYS A 510 -16.29 7.33 19.34
C LYS A 510 -16.88 6.71 20.59
N LEU A 511 -17.01 5.38 20.57
CA LEU A 511 -17.44 4.59 21.72
C LEU A 511 -16.56 3.34 21.80
N PHE A 512 -16.10 3.01 22.99
CA PHE A 512 -15.40 1.76 23.23
C PHE A 512 -16.30 0.83 24.05
N VAL A 513 -16.50 -0.37 23.52
CA VAL A 513 -17.29 -1.42 24.16
C VAL A 513 -16.33 -2.49 24.66
N ALA A 514 -16.43 -2.82 25.94
CA ALA A 514 -15.64 -3.91 26.53
C ALA A 514 -16.09 -5.26 25.95
N ALA A 515 -15.13 -6.12 25.61
CA ALA A 515 -15.39 -7.52 25.27
C ALA A 515 -14.91 -8.37 26.45
N ASN A 516 -15.78 -9.21 26.98
CA ASN A 516 -15.36 -10.27 27.86
C ASN A 516 -14.72 -11.34 26.98
N GLU A 517 -13.44 -11.66 27.19
CA GLU A 517 -12.85 -12.84 26.57
C GLU A 517 -13.66 -14.07 26.99
N PRO A 518 -14.01 -14.98 26.05
CA PRO A 518 -14.61 -16.24 26.44
C PRO A 518 -13.65 -16.91 27.44
N VAL A 519 -14.15 -17.17 28.63
CA VAL A 519 -13.43 -18.00 29.59
C VAL A 519 -13.23 -19.34 28.91
N ASN A 520 -12.01 -19.66 28.51
CA ASN A 520 -11.64 -21.02 28.18
C ASN A 520 -11.82 -21.82 29.48
N GLU A 521 -12.99 -22.39 29.69
CA GLU A 521 -13.16 -23.45 30.66
C GLU A 521 -12.21 -24.56 30.20
N GLY A 522 -11.06 -24.64 30.88
CA GLY A 522 -10.12 -25.71 30.66
C GLY A 522 -10.86 -27.02 30.78
N GLU A 523 -10.72 -27.87 29.80
CA GLU A 523 -11.00 -29.28 29.91
C GLU A 523 -10.08 -29.85 31.00
N ASP A 524 -10.56 -29.75 32.26
CA ASP A 524 -10.14 -30.65 33.33
C ASP A 524 -11.05 -31.87 33.24
N GLY A 525 -10.50 -32.99 32.69
CA GLY A 525 -11.16 -34.25 32.60
C GLY A 525 -10.33 -35.27 31.85
#